data_4d8966bc2decae89ae564032433ca8d3
#
_entry.id   4d8966bc2decae89ae564032433ca8d3
#
_cell.length_a   1.000
_cell.length_b   1.000
_cell.length_c   1.000
_cell.angle_alpha   90.00
_cell.angle_beta   90.00
_cell.angle_gamma   90.00
#
_symmetry.space_group_name_H-M   'P 1'
#
loop_
_entity.id
_entity.type
_entity.pdbx_description
1 polymer ?
#
loop_
_entity_poly.entity_id
_entity_poly.type
_entity_poly.pdbx_seq_one_letter_code
_entity_poly.pdbx_strand_id
1 'polypeptide(L)'
;ANTLNYLDIKTVVVSCGTCYDQLQGYKFEDIFPGCRIVDIHEFLLEKDIKLSAEQQAGYLFHDPCHSPMKQQDPMKTVKALLGDQIRKSDRCCGESGTLGVTRPDIATQVRFRKEEEIRKSETQMRDTGMVGAKDNIKVLTSCPSCLQGLSRYGDDLQNGLLEADYIVVEMAKHILGDQWMPEYVAAANAGGIERVLV
;
A
#
# COMPACT_ATOMS: atom_id res chain seq x y z
N ALA A 1 24.46 -3.54 8.40
CA ALA A 1 25.53 -2.71 7.86
C ALA A 1 26.45 -3.53 6.96
N ASN A 2 27.11 -4.54 7.49
CA ASN A 2 28.12 -5.31 6.77
C ASN A 2 27.59 -5.99 5.49
N THR A 3 26.35 -6.48 5.49
CA THR A 3 25.74 -7.16 4.36
C THR A 3 25.55 -6.24 3.14
N LEU A 4 25.09 -5.00 3.35
CA LEU A 4 24.90 -4.04 2.27
C LEU A 4 26.22 -3.68 1.59
N ASN A 5 27.26 -3.48 2.39
CA ASN A 5 28.60 -3.20 1.88
C ASN A 5 29.22 -4.41 1.17
N TYR A 6 29.07 -5.60 1.75
CA TYR A 6 29.60 -6.83 1.17
C TYR A 6 29.00 -7.15 -0.19
N LEU A 7 27.69 -6.94 -0.34
CA LEU A 7 26.93 -7.20 -1.58
C LEU A 7 26.97 -6.01 -2.56
N ASP A 8 27.63 -4.92 -2.22
CA ASP A 8 27.68 -3.67 -3.02
C ASP A 8 26.29 -3.15 -3.41
N ILE A 9 25.35 -3.19 -2.47
CA ILE A 9 23.97 -2.76 -2.70
C ILE A 9 23.91 -1.25 -2.97
N LYS A 10 23.36 -0.86 -4.09
CA LYS A 10 23.21 0.55 -4.50
C LYS A 10 21.82 1.14 -4.24
N THR A 11 20.82 0.30 -4.03
CA THR A 11 19.46 0.73 -3.79
C THR A 11 18.80 -0.16 -2.75
N VAL A 12 18.25 0.45 -1.72
CA VAL A 12 17.39 -0.20 -0.73
C VAL A 12 15.96 0.24 -1.01
N VAL A 13 15.11 -0.72 -1.34
CA VAL A 13 13.70 -0.48 -1.59
C VAL A 13 12.93 -0.76 -0.30
N VAL A 14 12.10 0.18 0.12
CA VAL A 14 11.27 0.06 1.32
C VAL A 14 9.79 0.12 0.98
N SER A 15 8.97 -0.56 1.74
CA SER A 15 7.52 -0.61 1.55
C SER A 15 6.74 -0.04 2.75
N CYS A 16 7.39 0.76 3.58
CA CYS A 16 6.81 1.29 4.82
C CYS A 16 7.36 2.69 5.10
N GLY A 17 6.46 3.67 5.28
CA GLY A 17 6.84 5.05 5.55
C GLY A 17 7.63 5.22 6.84
N THR A 18 7.25 4.52 7.90
CA THR A 18 8.00 4.55 9.17
C THR A 18 9.42 3.99 9.01
N CYS A 19 9.58 2.91 8.24
CA CYS A 19 10.90 2.36 7.94
C CYS A 19 11.75 3.35 7.14
N TYR A 20 11.14 4.00 6.16
CA TYR A 20 11.81 5.04 5.38
C TYR A 20 12.32 6.18 6.27
N ASP A 21 11.42 6.75 7.09
CA ASP A 21 11.75 7.87 7.98
C ASP A 21 12.83 7.50 9.01
N GLN A 22 12.78 6.28 9.55
CA GLN A 22 13.80 5.79 10.49
C GLN A 22 15.17 5.63 9.83
N LEU A 23 15.24 5.03 8.66
CA LEU A 23 16.50 4.87 7.92
C LEU A 23 17.09 6.23 7.55
N GLN A 24 16.28 7.18 7.13
CA GLN A 24 16.76 8.55 6.88
C GLN A 24 17.25 9.23 8.16
N GLY A 25 16.54 9.05 9.28
CA GLY A 25 16.95 9.60 10.58
C GLY A 25 18.30 9.10 11.05
N TYR A 26 18.72 7.91 10.64
CA TYR A 26 20.07 7.37 10.90
C TYR A 26 21.15 7.91 9.95
N LYS A 27 20.82 8.88 9.09
CA LYS A 27 21.74 9.39 8.05
C LYS A 27 22.30 8.24 7.21
N PHE A 28 21.38 7.51 6.59
CA PHE A 28 21.69 6.28 5.87
C PHE A 28 22.80 6.46 4.83
N GLU A 29 22.82 7.58 4.11
CA GLU A 29 23.83 7.89 3.10
C GLU A 29 25.24 8.09 3.69
N ASP A 30 25.34 8.58 4.93
CA ASP A 30 26.63 8.70 5.64
C ASP A 30 27.18 7.32 6.04
N ILE A 31 26.28 6.38 6.35
CA ILE A 31 26.65 4.99 6.73
C ILE A 31 26.94 4.14 5.49
N PHE A 32 26.22 4.36 4.40
CA PHE A 32 26.32 3.62 3.14
C PHE A 32 26.46 4.56 1.95
N PRO A 33 27.64 5.19 1.76
CA PRO A 33 27.87 6.12 0.65
C PRO A 33 27.57 5.49 -0.71
N GLY A 34 26.74 6.15 -1.52
CA GLY A 34 26.32 5.68 -2.83
C GLY A 34 25.23 4.63 -2.83
N CYS A 35 24.63 4.32 -1.66
CA CYS A 35 23.45 3.50 -1.54
C CYS A 35 22.23 4.39 -1.23
N ARG A 36 21.25 4.43 -2.12
CA ARG A 36 20.02 5.22 -1.94
C ARG A 36 18.91 4.40 -1.30
N ILE A 37 18.00 5.10 -0.62
CA ILE A 37 16.71 4.55 -0.19
C ILE A 37 15.64 5.07 -1.15
N VAL A 38 14.75 4.18 -1.57
CA VAL A 38 13.59 4.53 -2.39
C VAL A 38 12.36 3.75 -1.93
N ASP A 39 11.19 4.36 -2.02
CA ASP A 39 9.92 3.66 -1.81
C ASP A 39 9.60 2.73 -2.99
N ILE A 40 8.97 1.59 -2.69
CA ILE A 40 8.62 0.58 -3.70
C ILE A 40 7.74 1.15 -4.81
N HIS A 41 6.79 2.05 -4.50
CA HIS A 41 5.89 2.63 -5.49
C HIS A 41 6.63 3.56 -6.45
N GLU A 42 7.50 4.43 -5.92
CA GLU A 42 8.37 5.30 -6.72
C GLU A 42 9.39 4.48 -7.52
N PHE A 43 9.92 3.40 -6.93
CA PHE A 43 10.82 2.48 -7.63
C PHE A 43 10.16 1.75 -8.82
N LEU A 44 8.90 1.31 -8.66
CA LEU A 44 8.14 0.72 -9.76
C LEU A 44 7.93 1.72 -10.90
N LEU A 45 7.64 2.99 -10.60
CA LEU A 45 7.55 4.04 -11.62
C LEU A 45 8.89 4.27 -12.35
N GLU A 46 10.01 4.29 -11.62
CA GLU A 46 11.33 4.39 -12.24
C GLU A 46 11.62 3.23 -13.20
N LYS A 47 11.01 2.07 -12.97
CA LYS A 47 11.12 0.87 -13.83
C LYS A 47 10.04 0.80 -14.91
N ASP A 48 9.19 1.84 -15.03
CA ASP A 48 8.02 1.87 -15.93
C ASP A 48 7.05 0.70 -15.72
N ILE A 49 6.97 0.18 -14.48
CA ILE A 49 6.02 -0.87 -14.09
C ILE A 49 4.75 -0.19 -13.61
N LYS A 50 3.68 -0.37 -14.37
CA LYS A 50 2.35 0.21 -14.12
C LYS A 50 1.27 -0.70 -14.71
N LEU A 51 0.02 -0.53 -14.28
CA LEU A 51 -1.10 -1.25 -14.86
C LEU A 51 -1.41 -0.75 -16.27
N SER A 52 -1.73 -1.67 -17.18
CA SER A 52 -2.26 -1.31 -18.51
C SER A 52 -3.68 -0.72 -18.38
N ALA A 53 -4.14 -0.04 -19.41
CA ALA A 53 -5.50 0.56 -19.42
C ALA A 53 -6.61 -0.48 -19.18
N GLU A 54 -6.42 -1.72 -19.62
CA GLU A 54 -7.36 -2.84 -19.45
C GLU A 54 -7.40 -3.39 -18.02
N GLN A 55 -6.33 -3.15 -17.25
CA GLN A 55 -6.19 -3.59 -15.85
C GLN A 55 -6.62 -2.54 -14.84
N GLN A 56 -6.94 -1.33 -15.30
CA GLN A 56 -7.32 -0.23 -14.41
C GLN A 56 -8.74 -0.43 -13.88
N ALA A 57 -8.92 -0.13 -12.60
CA ALA A 57 -10.19 -0.20 -11.90
C ALA A 57 -10.41 1.04 -11.03
N GLY A 58 -11.61 1.20 -10.47
CA GLY A 58 -11.91 2.27 -9.53
C GLY A 58 -11.45 1.92 -8.12
N TYR A 59 -10.59 2.74 -7.54
CA TYR A 59 -10.04 2.53 -6.19
C TYR A 59 -10.24 3.73 -5.27
N LEU A 60 -10.37 3.45 -3.98
CA LEU A 60 -10.10 4.42 -2.92
C LEU A 60 -8.62 4.31 -2.52
N PHE A 61 -7.91 5.42 -2.46
CA PHE A 61 -6.53 5.45 -1.96
C PHE A 61 -6.49 6.09 -0.57
N HIS A 62 -6.10 5.32 0.42
CA HIS A 62 -5.79 5.81 1.76
C HIS A 62 -4.32 6.20 1.83
N ASP A 63 -4.06 7.50 1.84
CA ASP A 63 -2.73 8.06 2.03
C ASP A 63 -2.35 7.99 3.52
N PRO A 64 -1.31 7.22 3.90
CA PRO A 64 -0.95 7.06 5.30
C PRO A 64 -0.33 8.32 5.90
N CYS A 65 -0.44 8.48 7.23
CA CYS A 65 0.16 9.61 7.95
C CYS A 65 1.68 9.73 7.73
N HIS A 66 2.34 8.58 7.59
CA HIS A 66 3.74 8.46 7.18
C HIS A 66 3.78 7.82 5.79
N SER A 67 3.53 8.63 4.76
CA SER A 67 3.64 8.15 3.40
C SER A 67 5.08 7.75 3.09
N PRO A 68 5.32 6.58 2.50
CA PRO A 68 6.66 6.18 2.06
C PRO A 68 7.08 6.92 0.79
N MET A 69 6.13 7.43 0.01
CA MET A 69 6.38 8.22 -1.20
C MET A 69 6.86 9.60 -0.81
N LYS A 70 8.17 9.85 -0.94
CA LYS A 70 8.82 11.08 -0.46
C LYS A 70 9.32 11.97 -1.59
N GLN A 71 9.51 11.42 -2.77
CA GLN A 71 10.08 12.15 -3.92
C GLN A 71 8.99 12.84 -4.74
N GLN A 72 7.78 12.27 -4.76
CA GLN A 72 6.64 12.75 -5.54
C GLN A 72 5.38 12.84 -4.67
N ASP A 73 4.40 13.58 -5.19
CA ASP A 73 3.05 13.59 -4.60
C ASP A 73 2.43 12.18 -4.63
N PRO A 74 1.99 11.64 -3.48
CA PRO A 74 1.44 10.29 -3.40
C PRO A 74 0.29 10.02 -4.37
N MET A 75 -0.62 10.99 -4.56
CA MET A 75 -1.73 10.82 -5.49
C MET A 75 -1.26 10.76 -6.95
N LYS A 76 -0.23 11.53 -7.32
CA LYS A 76 0.34 11.45 -8.67
C LYS A 76 1.01 10.11 -8.90
N THR A 77 1.77 9.63 -7.92
CA THR A 77 2.43 8.31 -7.97
C THR A 77 1.40 7.20 -8.13
N VAL A 78 0.37 7.18 -7.29
CA VAL A 78 -0.66 6.14 -7.33
C VAL A 78 -1.45 6.17 -8.63
N LYS A 79 -1.82 7.34 -9.14
CA LYS A 79 -2.48 7.46 -10.46
C LYS A 79 -1.58 7.00 -11.60
N ALA A 80 -0.31 7.29 -11.55
CA ALA A 80 0.63 6.83 -12.58
C ALA A 80 0.80 5.31 -12.59
N LEU A 81 0.68 4.65 -11.42
CA LEU A 81 0.77 3.20 -11.29
C LEU A 81 -0.53 2.47 -11.67
N LEU A 82 -1.67 2.97 -11.22
CA LEU A 82 -2.96 2.26 -11.24
C LEU A 82 -3.98 2.84 -12.22
N GLY A 83 -3.75 4.06 -12.73
CA GLY A 83 -4.69 4.79 -13.60
C GLY A 83 -5.44 5.92 -12.90
N ASP A 84 -6.28 6.63 -13.66
CA ASP A 84 -6.92 7.87 -13.20
C ASP A 84 -8.18 7.66 -12.34
N GLN A 85 -8.77 6.48 -12.34
CA GLN A 85 -10.00 6.17 -11.60
C GLN A 85 -9.73 5.94 -10.12
N ILE A 86 -9.05 6.89 -9.47
CA ILE A 86 -8.67 6.80 -8.06
C ILE A 86 -9.18 8.03 -7.32
N ARG A 87 -9.86 7.75 -6.21
CA ARG A 87 -10.32 8.78 -5.28
C ARG A 87 -9.51 8.70 -3.99
N LYS A 88 -9.05 9.84 -3.48
CA LYS A 88 -8.42 9.92 -2.17
C LYS A 88 -9.46 9.68 -1.07
N SER A 89 -9.13 8.79 -0.15
CA SER A 89 -9.87 8.54 1.08
C SER A 89 -9.17 9.27 2.22
N ASP A 90 -9.83 10.28 2.77
CA ASP A 90 -9.31 11.09 3.86
C ASP A 90 -9.42 10.38 5.22
N ARG A 91 -9.01 11.05 6.28
CA ARG A 91 -9.02 10.60 7.68
C ARG A 91 -8.09 9.41 7.98
N CYS A 92 -7.71 9.33 9.25
CA CYS A 92 -6.82 8.32 9.79
C CYS A 92 -7.46 6.91 9.77
N CYS A 93 -6.64 5.87 9.59
CA CYS A 93 -7.08 4.47 9.71
C CYS A 93 -7.31 4.02 11.16
N GLY A 94 -6.77 4.77 12.14
CA GLY A 94 -6.92 4.46 13.57
C GLY A 94 -6.02 3.35 14.12
N GLU A 95 -5.05 2.84 13.35
CA GLU A 95 -4.26 1.66 13.73
C GLU A 95 -2.80 1.97 14.13
N SER A 96 -2.31 3.17 13.83
CA SER A 96 -0.90 3.49 14.05
C SER A 96 -0.48 3.41 15.52
N GLY A 97 0.73 2.89 15.77
CA GLY A 97 1.40 2.96 17.05
C GLY A 97 0.68 2.25 18.20
N THR A 98 0.01 1.14 17.94
CA THR A 98 -0.74 0.39 18.97
C THR A 98 -1.95 1.14 19.56
N LEU A 99 -2.46 2.18 18.89
CA LEU A 99 -3.57 3.01 19.38
C LEU A 99 -4.80 2.15 19.73
N GLY A 100 -5.10 1.13 18.93
CA GLY A 100 -6.20 0.22 19.17
C GLY A 100 -6.10 -0.58 20.47
N VAL A 101 -4.87 -0.77 20.99
CA VAL A 101 -4.61 -1.48 22.25
C VAL A 101 -4.51 -0.54 23.42
N THR A 102 -3.79 0.57 23.25
CA THR A 102 -3.51 1.51 24.36
C THR A 102 -4.66 2.46 24.65
N ARG A 103 -5.42 2.85 23.62
CA ARG A 103 -6.57 3.76 23.73
C ARG A 103 -7.71 3.29 22.81
N PRO A 104 -8.35 2.17 23.15
CA PRO A 104 -9.44 1.61 22.35
C PRO A 104 -10.65 2.55 22.23
N ASP A 105 -10.87 3.40 23.22
CA ASP A 105 -11.89 4.45 23.22
C ASP A 105 -11.68 5.46 22.08
N ILE A 106 -10.44 5.93 21.90
CA ILE A 106 -10.07 6.86 20.81
C ILE A 106 -10.06 6.14 19.48
N ALA A 107 -9.44 4.95 19.41
CA ALA A 107 -9.36 4.17 18.19
C ALA A 107 -10.74 3.88 17.59
N THR A 108 -11.72 3.53 18.45
CA THR A 108 -13.10 3.30 18.05
C THR A 108 -13.74 4.55 17.45
N GLN A 109 -13.55 5.72 18.06
CA GLN A 109 -14.07 6.98 17.50
C GLN A 109 -13.44 7.35 16.17
N VAL A 110 -12.13 7.15 16.02
CA VAL A 110 -11.42 7.36 14.73
C VAL A 110 -11.96 6.42 13.67
N ARG A 111 -12.21 5.16 14.02
CA ARG A 111 -12.74 4.14 13.14
C ARG A 111 -14.14 4.49 12.61
N PHE A 112 -15.07 4.91 13.47
CA PHE A 112 -16.40 5.36 13.05
C PHE A 112 -16.34 6.52 12.05
N ARG A 113 -15.50 7.52 12.33
CA ARG A 113 -15.33 8.65 11.40
C ARG A 113 -14.72 8.24 10.07
N LYS A 114 -13.84 7.26 10.08
CA LYS A 114 -13.27 6.71 8.83
C LYS A 114 -14.32 5.93 8.04
N GLU A 115 -15.15 5.14 8.71
CA GLU A 115 -16.26 4.42 8.10
C GLU A 115 -17.25 5.38 7.41
N GLU A 116 -17.66 6.47 8.10
CA GLU A 116 -18.52 7.50 7.50
C GLU A 116 -17.93 8.08 6.20
N GLU A 117 -16.63 8.33 6.22
CA GLU A 117 -15.92 8.86 5.05
C GLU A 117 -15.86 7.84 3.91
N ILE A 118 -15.59 6.58 4.21
CA ILE A 118 -15.58 5.49 3.22
C ILE A 118 -16.97 5.35 2.60
N ARG A 119 -18.05 5.32 3.38
CA ARG A 119 -19.44 5.24 2.87
C ARG A 119 -19.79 6.42 1.97
N LYS A 120 -19.39 7.63 2.34
CA LYS A 120 -19.57 8.82 1.50
C LYS A 120 -18.80 8.70 0.19
N SER A 121 -17.58 8.25 0.24
CA SER A 121 -16.74 8.07 -0.94
C SER A 121 -17.26 6.96 -1.85
N GLU A 122 -17.75 5.86 -1.27
CA GLU A 122 -18.42 4.78 -1.98
C GLU A 122 -19.63 5.30 -2.78
N THR A 123 -20.53 6.02 -2.11
CA THR A 123 -21.70 6.61 -2.76
C THR A 123 -21.28 7.48 -3.95
N GLN A 124 -20.31 8.35 -3.76
CA GLN A 124 -19.83 9.24 -4.81
C GLN A 124 -19.18 8.49 -5.99
N MET A 125 -18.45 7.41 -5.73
CA MET A 125 -17.85 6.59 -6.79
C MET A 125 -18.91 5.88 -7.63
N ARG A 126 -19.99 5.41 -6.99
CA ARG A 126 -21.13 4.79 -7.68
C ARG A 126 -21.94 5.81 -8.47
N ASP A 127 -22.23 6.96 -7.88
CA ASP A 127 -22.98 8.05 -8.53
C ASP A 127 -22.28 8.61 -9.76
N THR A 128 -20.95 8.62 -9.74
CA THR A 128 -20.12 9.07 -10.89
C THR A 128 -19.85 7.96 -11.91
N GLY A 129 -20.31 6.73 -11.67
CA GLY A 129 -20.04 5.58 -12.54
C GLY A 129 -18.60 5.08 -12.52
N MET A 130 -17.80 5.52 -11.54
CA MET A 130 -16.42 5.05 -11.38
C MET A 130 -16.36 3.57 -10.97
N VAL A 131 -17.39 3.11 -10.24
CA VAL A 131 -17.57 1.72 -9.82
C VAL A 131 -19.02 1.32 -10.07
N GLY A 132 -19.25 0.12 -10.57
CA GLY A 132 -20.59 -0.42 -10.78
C GLY A 132 -21.37 -0.61 -9.48
N ALA A 133 -22.70 -0.65 -9.58
CA ALA A 133 -23.59 -0.68 -8.41
C ALA A 133 -23.39 -1.89 -7.49
N LYS A 134 -22.84 -2.98 -7.99
CA LYS A 134 -22.60 -4.24 -7.26
C LYS A 134 -21.13 -4.64 -7.18
N ASP A 135 -20.22 -3.83 -7.74
CA ASP A 135 -18.82 -4.15 -7.76
C ASP A 135 -18.21 -3.88 -6.37
N ASN A 136 -17.23 -4.68 -6.01
CA ASN A 136 -16.44 -4.45 -4.82
C ASN A 136 -15.63 -3.15 -4.96
N ILE A 137 -15.61 -2.38 -3.89
CA ILE A 137 -14.73 -1.22 -3.79
C ILE A 137 -13.51 -1.64 -3.01
N LYS A 138 -12.34 -1.43 -3.58
CA LYS A 138 -11.06 -1.65 -2.90
C LYS A 138 -10.52 -0.35 -2.36
N VAL A 139 -10.08 -0.40 -1.09
CA VAL A 139 -9.31 0.66 -0.46
C VAL A 139 -7.85 0.25 -0.47
N LEU A 140 -7.04 0.94 -1.23
CA LEU A 140 -5.63 0.67 -1.35
C LEU A 140 -4.80 1.59 -0.45
N THR A 141 -3.73 1.07 0.11
CA THR A 141 -2.80 1.85 0.93
C THR A 141 -1.35 1.45 0.67
N SER A 142 -0.42 2.34 1.00
CA SER A 142 1.02 2.11 0.96
C SER A 142 1.63 1.85 2.33
N CYS A 143 0.81 1.51 3.34
CA CYS A 143 1.27 1.29 4.71
C CYS A 143 0.69 -0.02 5.28
N PRO A 144 1.55 -0.97 5.72
CA PRO A 144 1.09 -2.24 6.30
C PRO A 144 0.19 -2.08 7.53
N SER A 145 0.49 -1.12 8.41
CA SER A 145 -0.34 -0.83 9.59
C SER A 145 -1.71 -0.29 9.20
N CYS A 146 -1.75 0.59 8.19
CA CYS A 146 -3.03 1.09 7.68
C CYS A 146 -3.84 -0.04 7.02
N LEU A 147 -3.20 -0.95 6.29
CA LEU A 147 -3.87 -2.11 5.71
C LEU A 147 -4.57 -2.93 6.81
N GLN A 148 -3.88 -3.22 7.92
CA GLN A 148 -4.46 -3.94 9.05
C GLN A 148 -5.71 -3.24 9.60
N GLY A 149 -5.66 -1.92 9.78
CA GLY A 149 -6.82 -1.15 10.25
C GLY A 149 -7.97 -1.11 9.24
N LEU A 150 -7.65 -0.94 7.96
CA LEU A 150 -8.64 -0.86 6.89
C LEU A 150 -9.31 -2.21 6.58
N SER A 151 -8.61 -3.33 6.75
CA SER A 151 -9.17 -4.67 6.54
C SER A 151 -10.32 -5.00 7.48
N ARG A 152 -10.39 -4.35 8.64
CA ARG A 152 -11.49 -4.53 9.60
C ARG A 152 -12.84 -4.00 9.09
N TYR A 153 -12.83 -3.07 8.15
CA TYR A 153 -14.08 -2.52 7.61
C TYR A 153 -14.82 -3.51 6.70
N GLY A 154 -14.12 -4.47 6.11
CA GLY A 154 -14.75 -5.57 5.37
C GLY A 154 -15.70 -6.40 6.21
N ASP A 155 -15.38 -6.61 7.50
CA ASP A 155 -16.21 -7.35 8.45
C ASP A 155 -17.35 -6.48 9.02
N ASP A 156 -17.11 -5.17 9.20
CA ASP A 156 -18.07 -4.26 9.82
C ASP A 156 -19.13 -3.73 8.85
N LEU A 157 -18.77 -3.59 7.57
CA LEU A 157 -19.70 -3.14 6.55
C LEU A 157 -20.60 -4.29 6.12
N GLN A 158 -21.87 -4.23 6.55
CA GLN A 158 -22.87 -5.31 6.37
C GLN A 158 -23.09 -5.78 4.93
N ASN A 159 -22.65 -5.01 3.94
CA ASN A 159 -22.78 -5.35 2.54
C ASN A 159 -21.57 -6.09 1.95
N GLY A 160 -20.45 -6.22 2.70
CA GLY A 160 -19.26 -6.94 2.27
C GLY A 160 -18.58 -6.39 1.00
N LEU A 161 -18.92 -5.16 0.59
CA LEU A 161 -18.42 -4.57 -0.66
C LEU A 161 -17.10 -3.83 -0.53
N LEU A 162 -16.54 -3.76 0.66
CA LEU A 162 -15.26 -3.12 0.91
C LEU A 162 -14.16 -4.16 1.12
N GLU A 163 -13.15 -4.09 0.29
CA GLU A 163 -11.91 -4.86 0.42
C GLU A 163 -10.74 -3.89 0.61
N ALA A 164 -9.82 -4.20 1.52
CA ALA A 164 -8.59 -3.44 1.68
C ALA A 164 -7.40 -4.25 1.16
N ASP A 165 -6.49 -3.58 0.44
CA ASP A 165 -5.27 -4.23 -0.04
C ASP A 165 -4.09 -3.26 -0.07
N TYR A 166 -2.91 -3.82 -0.22
CA TYR A 166 -1.68 -3.06 -0.40
C TYR A 166 -1.47 -2.79 -1.90
N ILE A 167 -1.09 -1.56 -2.26
CA ILE A 167 -0.99 -1.15 -3.67
C ILE A 167 -0.18 -2.15 -4.51
N VAL A 168 1.02 -2.52 -4.07
CA VAL A 168 1.87 -3.44 -4.84
C VAL A 168 1.35 -4.86 -4.89
N VAL A 169 0.56 -5.29 -3.91
CA VAL A 169 -0.11 -6.61 -3.92
C VAL A 169 -1.22 -6.61 -4.97
N GLU A 170 -2.02 -5.55 -5.01
CA GLU A 170 -3.05 -5.40 -6.05
C GLU A 170 -2.43 -5.35 -7.46
N MET A 171 -1.35 -4.59 -7.63
CA MET A 171 -0.61 -4.57 -8.90
C MET A 171 -0.09 -5.96 -9.27
N ALA A 172 0.47 -6.69 -8.32
CA ALA A 172 0.97 -8.04 -8.55
C ALA A 172 -0.13 -9.00 -9.00
N LYS A 173 -1.34 -8.93 -8.42
CA LYS A 173 -2.50 -9.71 -8.87
C LYS A 173 -2.82 -9.44 -10.34
N HIS A 174 -2.81 -8.18 -10.76
CA HIS A 174 -3.11 -7.81 -12.14
C HIS A 174 -2.00 -8.18 -13.14
N ILE A 175 -0.74 -8.10 -12.74
CA ILE A 175 0.41 -8.33 -13.62
C ILE A 175 0.79 -9.81 -13.68
N LEU A 176 0.75 -10.51 -12.55
CA LEU A 176 1.22 -11.89 -12.39
C LEU A 176 0.08 -12.91 -12.28
N GLY A 177 -1.16 -12.46 -12.10
CA GLY A 177 -2.34 -13.31 -11.88
C GLY A 177 -2.63 -13.58 -10.40
N ASP A 178 -3.86 -14.01 -10.10
CA ASP A 178 -4.33 -14.19 -8.72
C ASP A 178 -3.57 -15.26 -7.91
N GLN A 179 -2.93 -16.19 -8.61
CA GLN A 179 -2.19 -17.29 -7.97
C GLN A 179 -0.71 -16.97 -7.70
N TRP A 180 -0.26 -15.75 -8.02
CA TRP A 180 1.15 -15.40 -7.91
C TRP A 180 1.75 -15.63 -6.51
N MET A 181 1.01 -15.32 -5.45
CA MET A 181 1.52 -15.45 -4.07
C MET A 181 1.58 -16.93 -3.62
N PRO A 182 0.54 -17.78 -3.79
CA PRO A 182 0.64 -19.21 -3.56
C PRO A 182 1.77 -19.86 -4.37
N GLU A 183 1.92 -19.52 -5.64
CA GLU A 183 2.99 -20.04 -6.50
C GLU A 183 4.38 -19.62 -6.02
N TYR A 184 4.55 -18.34 -5.65
CA TYR A 184 5.79 -17.85 -5.07
C TYR A 184 6.14 -18.57 -3.77
N VAL A 185 5.17 -18.73 -2.87
CA VAL A 185 5.38 -19.43 -1.59
C VAL A 185 5.73 -20.90 -1.83
N ALA A 186 5.07 -21.56 -2.77
CA ALA A 186 5.37 -22.94 -3.14
C ALA A 186 6.79 -23.07 -3.70
N ALA A 187 7.18 -22.17 -4.59
CA ALA A 187 8.54 -22.14 -5.18
C ALA A 187 9.61 -21.86 -4.10
N ALA A 188 9.37 -20.92 -3.19
CA ALA A 188 10.27 -20.61 -2.10
C ALA A 188 10.46 -21.81 -1.15
N ASN A 189 9.37 -22.52 -0.82
CA ASN A 189 9.41 -23.70 0.04
C ASN A 189 10.09 -24.92 -0.64
N ALA A 190 9.97 -25.03 -1.96
CA ALA A 190 10.57 -26.13 -2.71
C ALA A 190 12.07 -25.95 -2.99
N GLY A 191 12.54 -24.71 -3.06
CA GLY A 191 13.92 -24.41 -3.47
C GLY A 191 14.77 -23.67 -2.44
N GLY A 192 14.17 -23.23 -1.33
CA GLY A 192 14.79 -22.30 -0.38
C GLY A 192 14.76 -20.85 -0.87
N ILE A 193 14.80 -19.92 0.07
CA ILE A 193 14.78 -18.46 -0.20
C ILE A 193 15.94 -18.04 -1.11
N GLU A 194 17.06 -18.71 -1.05
CA GLU A 194 18.25 -18.42 -1.84
C GLU A 194 18.03 -18.53 -3.37
N ARG A 195 17.08 -19.37 -3.81
CA ARG A 195 16.73 -19.52 -5.24
C ARG A 195 15.75 -18.45 -5.75
N VAL A 196 15.12 -17.72 -4.86
CA VAL A 196 14.17 -16.67 -5.20
C VAL A 196 14.86 -15.30 -5.30
N LEU A 197 16.05 -15.19 -4.73
CA LEU A 197 16.84 -13.96 -4.69
C LEU A 197 17.91 -13.85 -5.79
N VAL A 198 17.94 -14.77 -6.74
CA VAL A 198 18.90 -14.78 -7.86
C VAL A 198 18.25 -14.31 -9.15
#